data_4ef358ea874eff3b8a7230a7bde08a8f
#
_entry.id   4ef358ea874eff3b8a7230a7bde08a8f
#
_cell.length_a   1.000
_cell.length_b   1.000
_cell.length_c   1.000
_cell.angle_alpha   90.00
_cell.angle_beta   90.00
_cell.angle_gamma   90.00
#
_symmetry.space_group_name_H-M   'P 1'
#
loop_
_entity.id
_entity.type
_entity.pdbx_description
1 polymer ?
#
loop_
_entity_poly.entity_id
_entity_poly.type
_entity_poly.pdbx_seq_one_letter_code
_entity_poly.pdbx_strand_id
1 'polypeptide(L)'
;MKYDFITVLDRTGADSIAANIDPWGVSPAPAQRIPMWIADMSFPTAPPILEAMHKRLAFPNFGYFSMPDEYFDCILRWQETRNGLTGLTRADIGYENGVLGGVSSAVQALTVPGEAVLLHAPAYIGFTHVLDNLGRKAELSPLRRDENGVWRMDYEDMDRRLKEHSIRLAILCSPHNPTGRVWERWELEKAMEVYAANDCFVLSDEIWSDLILPGYHHIPTLSVSDDARRRTAAFYAPSKTFSLAGLIGSYHIIPDPWLRDRVTRQGDLSHYNSCNVLSLHALLGAYSDEGAQWLDELRPVLADNIRYACDFIAAHFPGVQVMQPQGTYMLFLDCTAWLQEHHMTLLELEERGARAGVIWQDGAAFAWPDSIRMNLALPHSRLVEAMERLRVHAFC
;
A
#
# COMPACT_ATOMS: atom_id res chain seq x y z
N MET A 1 13.45 -22.96 3.09
CA MET A 1 13.26 -21.59 3.58
C MET A 1 13.86 -21.49 4.97
N LYS A 2 14.56 -20.41 5.28
CA LYS A 2 15.13 -20.13 6.60
C LYS A 2 14.06 -19.59 7.56
N TYR A 3 13.03 -18.94 7.02
CA TYR A 3 12.00 -18.26 7.79
C TYR A 3 10.65 -18.99 7.71
N ASP A 4 9.79 -18.76 8.72
CA ASP A 4 8.50 -19.42 8.85
C ASP A 4 7.39 -18.62 8.15
N PHE A 5 6.87 -19.16 7.05
CA PHE A 5 5.71 -18.66 6.33
C PHE A 5 4.58 -19.72 6.27
N ILE A 6 4.64 -20.73 7.14
CA ILE A 6 3.73 -21.87 7.13
C ILE A 6 2.83 -21.87 8.37
N THR A 7 3.38 -21.46 9.54
CA THR A 7 2.66 -21.48 10.81
C THR A 7 1.49 -20.50 10.76
N VAL A 8 0.30 -20.99 11.10
CA VAL A 8 -0.90 -20.16 11.26
C VAL A 8 -0.86 -19.53 12.64
N LEU A 9 -0.67 -18.21 12.67
CA LEU A 9 -0.73 -17.44 13.92
C LEU A 9 -2.17 -17.25 14.36
N ASP A 10 -2.47 -17.56 15.62
CA ASP A 10 -3.70 -17.09 16.24
C ASP A 10 -3.54 -15.61 16.64
N ARG A 11 -4.29 -14.76 15.96
CA ARG A 11 -4.27 -13.29 16.17
C ARG A 11 -5.43 -12.80 17.04
N THR A 12 -6.30 -13.69 17.52
CA THR A 12 -7.53 -13.30 18.22
C THR A 12 -7.27 -12.66 19.59
N GLY A 13 -6.16 -12.98 20.25
CA GLY A 13 -5.77 -12.41 21.53
C GLY A 13 -4.77 -11.25 21.45
N ALA A 14 -4.49 -10.72 20.24
CA ALA A 14 -3.38 -9.79 19.98
C ALA A 14 -3.85 -8.39 19.53
N ASP A 15 -5.01 -7.92 19.96
CA ASP A 15 -5.59 -6.62 19.60
C ASP A 15 -5.71 -6.39 18.08
N SER A 16 -5.75 -7.46 17.30
CA SER A 16 -5.75 -7.43 15.85
C SER A 16 -7.10 -6.98 15.30
N ILE A 17 -7.13 -5.83 14.61
CA ILE A 17 -8.31 -5.35 13.88
C ILE A 17 -8.77 -6.42 12.90
N ALA A 18 -7.84 -7.00 12.13
CA ALA A 18 -8.16 -7.97 11.09
C ALA A 18 -8.89 -9.21 11.63
N ALA A 19 -8.45 -9.72 12.80
CA ALA A 19 -9.02 -10.94 13.40
C ALA A 19 -10.26 -10.69 14.27
N ASN A 20 -10.28 -9.57 15.01
CA ASN A 20 -11.28 -9.35 16.05
C ASN A 20 -12.52 -8.57 15.58
N ILE A 21 -12.37 -7.68 14.59
CA ILE A 21 -13.49 -6.90 14.06
C ILE A 21 -14.27 -7.70 13.01
N ASP A 22 -15.59 -7.62 13.08
CA ASP A 22 -16.51 -8.11 12.05
C ASP A 22 -17.17 -6.91 11.37
N PRO A 23 -16.69 -6.52 10.18
CA PRO A 23 -17.26 -5.38 9.47
C PRO A 23 -18.69 -5.64 8.96
N TRP A 24 -19.11 -6.90 8.84
CA TRP A 24 -20.40 -7.29 8.31
C TRP A 24 -21.41 -7.68 9.39
N GLY A 25 -20.97 -7.95 10.62
CA GLY A 25 -21.82 -8.33 11.74
C GLY A 25 -22.47 -9.72 11.65
N VAL A 26 -22.05 -10.55 10.70
CA VAL A 26 -22.64 -11.87 10.37
C VAL A 26 -21.63 -13.01 10.38
N SER A 27 -20.36 -12.71 10.65
CA SER A 27 -19.28 -13.69 10.63
C SER A 27 -19.32 -14.63 11.83
N PRO A 28 -18.73 -15.84 11.72
CA PRO A 28 -18.57 -16.75 12.87
C PRO A 28 -17.62 -16.17 13.92
N ALA A 29 -17.39 -16.93 14.99
CA ALA A 29 -16.46 -16.54 16.04
C ALA A 29 -15.06 -16.21 15.49
N PRO A 30 -14.32 -15.24 16.08
CA PRO A 30 -13.03 -14.77 15.56
C PRO A 30 -12.03 -15.88 15.20
N ALA A 31 -11.90 -16.93 16.01
CA ALA A 31 -11.02 -18.06 15.77
C ALA A 31 -11.35 -18.88 14.49
N GLN A 32 -12.55 -18.73 13.96
CA GLN A 32 -13.00 -19.42 12.74
C GLN A 32 -12.86 -18.56 11.49
N ARG A 33 -12.49 -17.29 11.64
CA ARG A 33 -12.36 -16.33 10.55
C ARG A 33 -11.02 -16.46 9.84
N ILE A 34 -11.04 -16.17 8.54
CA ILE A 34 -9.85 -15.97 7.72
C ILE A 34 -9.88 -14.52 7.24
N PRO A 35 -9.16 -13.61 7.93
CA PRO A 35 -9.19 -12.20 7.57
C PRO A 35 -8.34 -11.95 6.33
N MET A 36 -8.99 -11.47 5.26
CA MET A 36 -8.35 -11.13 3.98
C MET A 36 -8.68 -9.67 3.57
N TRP A 37 -8.98 -8.79 4.51
CA TRP A 37 -9.45 -7.42 4.25
C TRP A 37 -8.44 -6.33 4.61
N ILE A 38 -7.79 -6.43 5.77
CA ILE A 38 -6.79 -5.45 6.21
C ILE A 38 -5.46 -5.69 5.48
N ALA A 39 -4.73 -4.60 5.18
CA ALA A 39 -3.42 -4.66 4.54
C ALA A 39 -2.29 -4.88 5.57
N ASP A 40 -2.36 -6.00 6.29
CA ASP A 40 -1.32 -6.55 7.16
C ASP A 40 -1.12 -8.04 6.88
N MET A 41 0.00 -8.62 7.33
CA MET A 41 0.30 -10.02 7.06
C MET A 41 -0.07 -10.93 8.24
N SER A 42 -0.39 -12.18 7.91
CA SER A 42 -0.62 -13.25 8.89
C SER A 42 0.62 -14.13 9.10
N PHE A 43 1.81 -13.63 8.78
CA PHE A 43 3.10 -14.28 9.04
C PHE A 43 3.77 -13.71 10.30
N PRO A 44 4.66 -14.48 10.96
CA PRO A 44 5.50 -13.95 12.03
C PRO A 44 6.35 -12.77 11.55
N THR A 45 6.54 -11.79 12.43
CA THR A 45 7.47 -10.67 12.17
C THR A 45 8.90 -11.21 11.95
N ALA A 46 9.62 -10.61 11.02
CA ALA A 46 10.99 -10.98 10.70
C ALA A 46 11.90 -10.96 11.94
N PRO A 47 12.66 -12.02 12.24
CA PRO A 47 13.48 -12.12 13.44
C PRO A 47 14.42 -10.94 13.68
N PRO A 48 15.15 -10.38 12.69
CA PRO A 48 16.05 -9.25 12.92
C PRO A 48 15.33 -8.00 13.44
N ILE A 49 14.06 -7.82 13.13
CA ILE A 49 13.24 -6.73 13.66
C ILE A 49 13.00 -6.93 15.16
N LEU A 50 12.58 -8.13 15.56
CA LEU A 50 12.35 -8.47 16.96
C LEU A 50 13.65 -8.35 17.77
N GLU A 51 14.77 -8.80 17.23
CA GLU A 51 16.09 -8.69 17.88
C GLU A 51 16.50 -7.24 18.10
N ALA A 52 16.36 -6.37 17.09
CA ALA A 52 16.66 -4.95 17.21
C ALA A 52 15.78 -4.25 18.26
N MET A 53 14.49 -4.59 18.29
CA MET A 53 13.56 -4.06 19.29
C MET A 53 13.88 -4.58 20.70
N HIS A 54 14.15 -5.88 20.88
CA HIS A 54 14.50 -6.45 22.17
C HIS A 54 15.81 -5.85 22.71
N LYS A 55 16.82 -5.64 21.86
CA LYS A 55 18.06 -4.96 22.24
C LYS A 55 17.78 -3.54 22.78
N ARG A 56 16.85 -2.82 22.13
CA ARG A 56 16.46 -1.48 22.61
C ARG A 56 15.67 -1.54 23.91
N LEU A 57 14.75 -2.50 24.06
CA LEU A 57 13.95 -2.68 25.27
C LEU A 57 14.80 -3.07 26.49
N ALA A 58 15.93 -3.75 26.28
CA ALA A 58 16.85 -4.09 27.36
C ALA A 58 17.47 -2.87 28.05
N PHE A 59 17.45 -1.69 27.42
CA PHE A 59 17.81 -0.42 28.05
C PHE A 59 16.54 0.27 28.59
N PRO A 60 16.32 0.29 29.91
CA PRO A 60 15.02 0.61 30.53
C PRO A 60 14.79 2.13 30.66
N ASN A 61 15.05 2.90 29.59
CA ASN A 61 14.81 4.34 29.54
C ASN A 61 14.28 4.75 28.17
N PHE A 62 13.13 5.44 28.14
CA PHE A 62 12.43 5.90 26.95
C PHE A 62 12.32 7.43 26.91
N GLY A 63 13.35 8.13 27.41
CA GLY A 63 13.42 9.59 27.35
C GLY A 63 13.60 10.10 25.91
N TYR A 64 13.76 11.41 25.79
CA TYR A 64 14.03 12.03 24.47
C TYR A 64 15.29 11.46 23.83
N PHE A 65 15.25 11.30 22.53
CA PHE A 65 16.37 10.78 21.74
C PHE A 65 16.51 11.57 20.43
N SER A 66 17.67 11.52 19.84
CA SER A 66 17.93 12.03 18.49
C SER A 66 17.97 10.87 17.50
N MET A 67 17.57 11.13 16.26
CA MET A 67 17.72 10.16 15.17
C MET A 67 19.22 9.92 14.91
N PRO A 68 19.71 8.67 15.01
CA PRO A 68 21.10 8.36 14.74
C PRO A 68 21.39 8.38 13.24
N ASP A 69 22.66 8.58 12.88
CA ASP A 69 23.12 8.54 11.49
C ASP A 69 22.77 7.23 10.79
N GLU A 70 22.82 6.12 11.52
CA GLU A 70 22.47 4.77 11.05
C GLU A 70 21.06 4.67 10.47
N TYR A 71 20.10 5.46 10.99
CA TYR A 71 18.75 5.51 10.45
C TYR A 71 18.75 6.01 9.00
N PHE A 72 19.43 7.08 8.73
CA PHE A 72 19.52 7.66 7.38
C PHE A 72 20.34 6.77 6.46
N ASP A 73 21.47 6.24 6.95
CA ASP A 73 22.37 5.41 6.16
C ASP A 73 21.72 4.09 5.73
N CYS A 74 20.92 3.46 6.59
CA CYS A 74 20.22 2.24 6.21
C CYS A 74 19.12 2.53 5.18
N ILE A 75 18.43 3.67 5.25
CA ILE A 75 17.44 4.08 4.24
C ILE A 75 18.12 4.34 2.90
N LEU A 76 19.21 5.12 2.88
CA LEU A 76 19.97 5.41 1.65
C LEU A 76 20.44 4.10 0.98
N ARG A 77 21.06 3.20 1.75
CA ARG A 77 21.51 1.90 1.27
C ARG A 77 20.35 1.06 0.73
N TRP A 78 19.21 1.01 1.45
CA TRP A 78 18.02 0.27 1.03
C TRP A 78 17.49 0.79 -0.30
N GLN A 79 17.33 2.09 -0.43
CA GLN A 79 16.83 2.71 -1.65
C GLN A 79 17.77 2.50 -2.84
N GLU A 80 19.07 2.60 -2.62
CA GLU A 80 20.06 2.35 -3.67
C GLU A 80 20.08 0.89 -4.10
N THR A 81 20.14 -0.04 -3.15
CA THR A 81 20.32 -1.47 -3.45
C THR A 81 19.04 -2.18 -3.89
N ARG A 82 17.87 -1.77 -3.37
CA ARG A 82 16.59 -2.44 -3.66
C ARG A 82 15.80 -1.75 -4.76
N ASN A 83 15.82 -0.43 -4.80
CA ASN A 83 15.04 0.38 -5.73
C ASN A 83 15.87 1.08 -6.82
N GLY A 84 17.20 1.01 -6.75
CA GLY A 84 18.08 1.66 -7.71
C GLY A 84 18.05 3.20 -7.65
N LEU A 85 17.54 3.77 -6.56
CA LEU A 85 17.42 5.21 -6.38
C LEU A 85 18.73 5.78 -5.81
N THR A 86 19.51 6.41 -6.68
CA THR A 86 20.85 6.94 -6.38
C THR A 86 20.88 8.46 -6.22
N GLY A 87 22.02 9.00 -5.75
CA GLY A 87 22.27 10.43 -5.62
C GLY A 87 21.39 11.11 -4.58
N LEU A 88 20.96 10.37 -3.56
CA LEU A 88 20.29 10.88 -2.38
C LEU A 88 21.29 11.23 -1.29
N THR A 89 20.89 12.14 -0.42
CA THR A 89 21.62 12.52 0.80
C THR A 89 20.73 12.37 2.02
N ARG A 90 21.32 12.37 3.22
CA ARG A 90 20.53 12.35 4.46
C ARG A 90 19.57 13.54 4.58
N ALA A 91 19.93 14.69 3.98
CA ALA A 91 19.09 15.88 3.98
C ALA A 91 17.78 15.70 3.18
N ASP A 92 17.72 14.73 2.27
CA ASP A 92 16.52 14.46 1.45
C ASP A 92 15.49 13.62 2.20
N ILE A 93 15.87 13.07 3.36
CA ILE A 93 15.05 12.12 4.14
C ILE A 93 14.45 12.83 5.36
N GLY A 94 13.15 12.71 5.54
CA GLY A 94 12.47 13.16 6.75
C GLY A 94 11.56 12.06 7.32
N TYR A 95 11.46 11.98 8.65
CA TYR A 95 10.54 11.06 9.31
C TYR A 95 9.10 11.51 9.09
N GLU A 96 8.21 10.54 8.95
CA GLU A 96 6.76 10.76 8.87
C GLU A 96 6.01 9.82 9.83
N ASN A 97 4.98 10.35 10.45
CA ASN A 97 4.12 9.58 11.36
C ASN A 97 3.07 8.79 10.55
N GLY A 98 3.51 7.76 9.85
CA GLY A 98 2.77 7.04 8.83
C GLY A 98 2.77 7.76 7.48
N VAL A 99 2.68 7.01 6.38
CA VAL A 99 2.65 7.58 5.02
C VAL A 99 1.47 8.54 4.84
N LEU A 100 0.29 8.20 5.38
CA LEU A 100 -0.87 9.11 5.33
C LEU A 100 -0.66 10.40 6.14
N GLY A 101 0.14 10.35 7.21
CA GLY A 101 0.58 11.54 7.94
C GLY A 101 1.41 12.47 7.06
N GLY A 102 2.41 11.93 6.37
CA GLY A 102 3.24 12.67 5.42
C GLY A 102 2.43 13.22 4.23
N VAL A 103 1.55 12.39 3.65
CA VAL A 103 0.61 12.84 2.60
C VAL A 103 -0.27 13.99 3.10
N SER A 104 -0.79 13.88 4.33
CA SER A 104 -1.61 14.95 4.95
C SER A 104 -0.82 16.26 5.10
N SER A 105 0.43 16.19 5.57
CA SER A 105 1.31 17.35 5.68
C SER A 105 1.57 17.98 4.31
N ALA A 106 1.87 17.17 3.30
CA ALA A 106 2.13 17.65 1.94
C ALA A 106 0.90 18.26 1.29
N VAL A 107 -0.28 17.65 1.44
CA VAL A 107 -1.56 18.21 0.97
C VAL A 107 -1.81 19.59 1.60
N GLN A 108 -1.62 19.73 2.90
CA GLN A 108 -1.81 21.00 3.59
C GLN A 108 -0.79 22.08 3.18
N ALA A 109 0.48 21.65 2.92
CA ALA A 109 1.55 22.54 2.50
C ALA A 109 1.37 23.11 1.08
N LEU A 110 0.67 22.35 0.20
CA LEU A 110 0.62 22.61 -1.24
C LEU A 110 -0.78 23.00 -1.74
N THR A 111 -1.80 22.88 -0.90
CA THR A 111 -3.19 23.20 -1.28
C THR A 111 -3.92 23.95 -0.16
N VAL A 112 -5.05 24.55 -0.49
CA VAL A 112 -5.98 25.13 0.48
C VAL A 112 -7.34 24.39 0.49
N PRO A 113 -8.14 24.47 1.57
CA PRO A 113 -9.47 23.87 1.61
C PRO A 113 -10.33 24.31 0.41
N GLY A 114 -11.03 23.34 -0.19
CA GLY A 114 -11.84 23.52 -1.38
C GLY A 114 -11.15 23.21 -2.70
N GLU A 115 -9.82 23.17 -2.73
CA GLU A 115 -9.07 22.75 -3.92
C GLU A 115 -9.18 21.22 -4.15
N ALA A 116 -9.00 20.82 -5.42
CA ALA A 116 -9.02 19.44 -5.83
C ALA A 116 -7.61 18.87 -5.91
N VAL A 117 -7.49 17.55 -5.63
CA VAL A 117 -6.28 16.75 -5.78
C VAL A 117 -6.59 15.57 -6.69
N LEU A 118 -5.75 15.33 -7.70
CA LEU A 118 -5.95 14.25 -8.66
C LEU A 118 -5.56 12.90 -8.04
N LEU A 119 -6.41 11.90 -8.18
CA LEU A 119 -6.19 10.49 -7.84
C LEU A 119 -6.51 9.60 -9.05
N HIS A 120 -5.96 8.39 -9.07
CA HIS A 120 -6.33 7.35 -10.02
C HIS A 120 -7.33 6.38 -9.38
N ALA A 121 -8.51 6.20 -10.01
CA ALA A 121 -9.49 5.21 -9.54
C ALA A 121 -9.31 3.85 -10.28
N PRO A 122 -9.44 2.71 -9.57
CA PRO A 122 -9.74 2.59 -8.14
C PRO A 122 -8.66 3.24 -7.28
N ALA A 123 -9.05 3.98 -6.23
CA ALA A 123 -8.15 4.76 -5.40
C ALA A 123 -8.07 4.21 -3.96
N TYR A 124 -6.89 4.23 -3.35
CA TYR A 124 -6.78 3.81 -1.95
C TYR A 124 -7.62 4.71 -1.04
N ILE A 125 -8.49 4.08 -0.25
CA ILE A 125 -9.44 4.74 0.65
C ILE A 125 -8.77 5.73 1.62
N GLY A 126 -7.52 5.49 2.03
CA GLY A 126 -6.79 6.41 2.90
C GLY A 126 -6.55 7.77 2.27
N PHE A 127 -6.39 7.86 0.94
CA PHE A 127 -6.20 9.16 0.26
C PHE A 127 -7.50 9.95 0.24
N THR A 128 -8.61 9.33 -0.12
CA THR A 128 -9.91 10.01 -0.15
C THR A 128 -10.31 10.50 1.24
N HIS A 129 -10.09 9.70 2.29
CA HIS A 129 -10.32 10.11 3.67
C HIS A 129 -9.42 11.27 4.12
N VAL A 130 -8.12 11.26 3.75
CA VAL A 130 -7.22 12.39 4.06
C VAL A 130 -7.72 13.65 3.39
N LEU A 131 -8.07 13.59 2.11
CA LEU A 131 -8.56 14.76 1.37
C LEU A 131 -9.86 15.31 1.95
N ASP A 132 -10.82 14.43 2.23
CA ASP A 132 -12.11 14.79 2.81
C ASP A 132 -11.95 15.44 4.20
N ASN A 133 -11.19 14.81 5.09
CA ASN A 133 -10.90 15.32 6.43
C ASN A 133 -10.18 16.70 6.40
N LEU A 134 -9.40 16.96 5.37
CA LEU A 134 -8.72 18.24 5.17
C LEU A 134 -9.57 19.24 4.39
N GLY A 135 -10.79 18.90 3.97
CA GLY A 135 -11.67 19.75 3.17
C GLY A 135 -11.17 19.94 1.74
N ARG A 136 -10.42 19.00 1.19
CA ARG A 136 -10.00 18.97 -0.22
C ARG A 136 -10.92 18.04 -1.00
N LYS A 137 -10.98 18.22 -2.31
CA LYS A 137 -11.80 17.38 -3.18
C LYS A 137 -10.92 16.33 -3.84
N ALA A 138 -11.34 15.07 -3.81
CA ALA A 138 -10.73 14.03 -4.63
C ALA A 138 -11.27 14.13 -6.06
N GLU A 139 -10.40 14.41 -7.02
CA GLU A 139 -10.73 14.34 -8.45
C GLU A 139 -10.19 13.04 -9.00
N LEU A 140 -11.08 12.17 -9.47
CA LEU A 140 -10.77 10.80 -9.83
C LEU A 140 -10.58 10.64 -11.33
N SER A 141 -9.38 10.29 -11.80
CA SER A 141 -9.11 9.83 -13.16
C SER A 141 -9.18 8.30 -13.20
N PRO A 142 -10.20 7.69 -13.83
CA PRO A 142 -10.36 6.25 -13.86
C PRO A 142 -9.24 5.58 -14.66
N LEU A 143 -8.64 4.55 -14.09
CA LEU A 143 -7.79 3.64 -14.85
C LEU A 143 -8.63 2.89 -15.88
N ARG A 144 -8.00 2.53 -16.99
CA ARG A 144 -8.61 1.73 -18.05
C ARG A 144 -7.92 0.38 -18.13
N ARG A 145 -8.63 -0.64 -18.59
CA ARG A 145 -8.01 -1.92 -18.96
C ARG A 145 -7.67 -1.89 -20.44
N ASP A 146 -6.43 -2.25 -20.77
CA ASP A 146 -6.04 -2.46 -22.16
C ASP A 146 -6.59 -3.79 -22.71
N GLU A 147 -6.30 -4.10 -23.97
CA GLU A 147 -6.76 -5.32 -24.64
C GLU A 147 -6.30 -6.64 -23.98
N ASN A 148 -5.25 -6.57 -23.16
CA ASN A 148 -4.72 -7.67 -22.36
C ASN A 148 -5.26 -7.67 -20.92
N GLY A 149 -6.20 -6.79 -20.59
CA GLY A 149 -6.76 -6.62 -19.25
C GLY A 149 -5.85 -5.89 -18.26
N VAL A 150 -4.74 -5.32 -18.70
CA VAL A 150 -3.79 -4.60 -17.85
C VAL A 150 -4.29 -3.20 -17.54
N TRP A 151 -4.24 -2.82 -16.28
CA TRP A 151 -4.62 -1.49 -15.83
C TRP A 151 -3.63 -0.43 -16.36
N ARG A 152 -4.17 0.64 -16.97
CA ARG A 152 -3.43 1.75 -17.57
C ARG A 152 -3.99 3.08 -17.10
N MET A 153 -3.11 4.08 -16.95
CA MET A 153 -3.50 5.47 -16.75
C MET A 153 -4.11 6.05 -18.03
N ASP A 154 -5.11 6.90 -17.87
CA ASP A 154 -5.71 7.66 -18.97
C ASP A 154 -5.12 9.08 -19.01
N TYR A 155 -4.04 9.24 -19.74
CA TYR A 155 -3.27 10.50 -19.80
C TYR A 155 -4.09 11.68 -20.35
N GLU A 156 -5.02 11.40 -21.27
CA GLU A 156 -5.90 12.45 -21.83
C GLU A 156 -6.91 12.92 -20.77
N ASP A 157 -7.51 11.98 -20.03
CA ASP A 157 -8.41 12.29 -18.93
C ASP A 157 -7.68 13.01 -17.78
N MET A 158 -6.46 12.60 -17.45
CA MET A 158 -5.61 13.31 -16.48
C MET A 158 -5.39 14.76 -16.87
N ASP A 159 -4.90 15.01 -18.09
CA ASP A 159 -4.62 16.35 -18.60
C ASP A 159 -5.88 17.24 -18.63
N ARG A 160 -6.99 16.68 -19.09
CA ARG A 160 -8.29 17.37 -19.11
C ARG A 160 -8.71 17.78 -17.69
N ARG A 161 -8.68 16.86 -16.71
CA ARG A 161 -9.10 17.15 -15.33
C ARG A 161 -8.20 18.16 -14.64
N LEU A 162 -6.88 18.03 -14.82
CA LEU A 162 -5.92 19.00 -14.28
C LEU A 162 -6.22 20.42 -14.76
N LYS A 163 -6.55 20.59 -16.04
CA LYS A 163 -6.91 21.89 -16.64
C LYS A 163 -8.27 22.39 -16.21
N GLU A 164 -9.32 21.56 -16.32
CA GLU A 164 -10.70 21.93 -16.00
C GLU A 164 -10.88 22.36 -14.54
N HIS A 165 -10.19 21.69 -13.61
CA HIS A 165 -10.31 21.97 -12.18
C HIS A 165 -9.11 22.74 -11.62
N SER A 166 -8.17 23.20 -12.47
CA SER A 166 -6.95 23.93 -12.07
C SER A 166 -6.15 23.20 -10.97
N ILE A 167 -6.04 21.87 -11.09
CA ILE A 167 -5.41 21.02 -10.08
C ILE A 167 -3.89 21.17 -10.14
N ARG A 168 -3.27 21.38 -8.97
CA ARG A 168 -1.82 21.56 -8.81
C ARG A 168 -1.15 20.47 -7.98
N LEU A 169 -1.91 19.48 -7.54
CA LEU A 169 -1.42 18.37 -6.73
C LEU A 169 -2.07 17.06 -7.18
N ALA A 170 -1.27 16.01 -7.32
CA ALA A 170 -1.73 14.66 -7.57
C ALA A 170 -1.14 13.69 -6.54
N ILE A 171 -1.84 12.61 -6.23
CA ILE A 171 -1.32 11.48 -5.46
C ILE A 171 -1.21 10.29 -6.41
N LEU A 172 0.02 9.79 -6.58
CA LEU A 172 0.37 8.63 -7.39
C LEU A 172 0.71 7.47 -6.47
N CYS A 173 -0.04 6.36 -6.55
CA CYS A 173 0.25 5.13 -5.83
C CYS A 173 1.10 4.20 -6.72
N SER A 174 2.33 3.87 -6.28
CA SER A 174 3.31 3.11 -7.07
C SER A 174 4.17 2.18 -6.20
N PRO A 175 3.97 0.86 -6.21
CA PRO A 175 2.92 0.07 -6.88
C PRO A 175 1.50 0.43 -6.46
N HIS A 176 0.55 0.16 -7.35
CA HIS A 176 -0.81 0.64 -7.20
C HIS A 176 -1.67 -0.29 -6.32
N ASN A 177 -2.24 0.25 -5.26
CA ASN A 177 -3.27 -0.40 -4.45
C ASN A 177 -4.64 0.24 -4.76
N PRO A 178 -5.66 -0.55 -5.19
CA PRO A 178 -5.81 -1.97 -4.92
C PRO A 178 -5.39 -2.93 -6.04
N THR A 179 -5.06 -2.47 -7.23
CA THR A 179 -4.93 -3.32 -8.43
C THR A 179 -3.66 -4.17 -8.48
N GLY A 180 -2.64 -3.86 -7.68
CA GLY A 180 -1.33 -4.52 -7.73
C GLY A 180 -0.52 -4.19 -8.98
N ARG A 181 -0.88 -3.13 -9.72
CA ARG A 181 -0.14 -2.70 -10.89
C ARG A 181 1.24 -2.13 -10.50
N VAL A 182 2.29 -2.58 -11.16
CA VAL A 182 3.64 -1.99 -11.13
C VAL A 182 3.82 -1.21 -12.42
N TRP A 183 3.93 0.12 -12.31
CA TRP A 183 4.00 0.99 -13.48
C TRP A 183 5.30 0.79 -14.24
N GLU A 184 5.21 0.71 -15.56
CA GLU A 184 6.35 0.66 -16.46
C GLU A 184 6.99 2.06 -16.59
N ARG A 185 8.27 2.12 -16.96
CA ARG A 185 8.98 3.39 -17.08
C ARG A 185 8.28 4.39 -17.99
N TRP A 186 7.84 3.95 -19.17
CA TRP A 186 7.15 4.80 -20.12
C TRP A 186 5.81 5.33 -19.60
N GLU A 187 5.12 4.58 -18.73
CA GLU A 187 3.87 5.02 -18.09
C GLU A 187 4.14 6.16 -17.11
N LEU A 188 5.17 5.99 -16.28
CA LEU A 188 5.59 7.04 -15.34
C LEU A 188 6.13 8.27 -16.08
N GLU A 189 6.91 8.11 -17.14
CA GLU A 189 7.40 9.21 -17.97
C GLU A 189 6.23 10.02 -18.54
N LYS A 190 5.23 9.35 -19.14
CA LYS A 190 4.03 10.01 -19.65
C LYS A 190 3.22 10.71 -18.55
N ALA A 191 3.02 10.06 -17.40
CA ALA A 191 2.31 10.68 -16.28
C ALA A 191 3.03 11.94 -15.81
N MET A 192 4.37 11.88 -15.65
CA MET A 192 5.17 13.02 -15.23
C MET A 192 5.19 14.15 -16.27
N GLU A 193 5.16 13.84 -17.57
CA GLU A 193 4.98 14.85 -18.64
C GLU A 193 3.64 15.59 -18.50
N VAL A 194 2.54 14.86 -18.23
CA VAL A 194 1.22 15.46 -18.01
C VAL A 194 1.21 16.34 -16.76
N TYR A 195 1.79 15.86 -15.66
CA TYR A 195 1.90 16.65 -14.44
C TYR A 195 2.75 17.92 -14.64
N ALA A 196 3.88 17.79 -15.36
CA ALA A 196 4.76 18.93 -15.68
C ALA A 196 4.05 19.98 -16.53
N ALA A 197 3.31 19.55 -17.56
CA ALA A 197 2.57 20.45 -18.45
C ALA A 197 1.49 21.26 -17.74
N ASN A 198 1.06 20.81 -16.55
CA ASN A 198 0.03 21.46 -15.74
C ASN A 198 0.58 22.07 -14.43
N ASP A 199 1.90 22.23 -14.26
CA ASP A 199 2.55 22.68 -13.03
C ASP A 199 2.07 21.92 -11.78
N CYS A 200 1.82 20.62 -11.92
CA CYS A 200 1.28 19.78 -10.86
C CYS A 200 2.41 19.11 -10.06
N PHE A 201 2.40 19.26 -8.74
CA PHE A 201 3.25 18.48 -7.84
C PHE A 201 2.70 17.06 -7.68
N VAL A 202 3.58 16.12 -7.32
CA VAL A 202 3.22 14.71 -7.16
C VAL A 202 3.58 14.20 -5.77
N LEU A 203 2.62 13.65 -5.06
CA LEU A 203 2.86 12.85 -3.87
C LEU A 203 2.89 11.38 -4.30
N SER A 204 4.08 10.80 -4.35
CA SER A 204 4.25 9.39 -4.73
C SER A 204 4.21 8.51 -3.49
N ASP A 205 3.13 7.77 -3.31
CA ASP A 205 3.05 6.74 -2.28
C ASP A 205 3.70 5.46 -2.80
N GLU A 206 4.91 5.19 -2.34
CA GLU A 206 5.74 4.05 -2.72
C GLU A 206 5.88 3.01 -1.59
N ILE A 207 4.90 2.98 -0.68
CA ILE A 207 4.90 2.07 0.49
C ILE A 207 4.95 0.58 0.11
N TRP A 208 4.60 0.25 -1.14
CA TRP A 208 4.59 -1.11 -1.68
C TRP A 208 5.83 -1.45 -2.51
N SER A 209 6.80 -0.55 -2.62
CA SER A 209 7.97 -0.64 -3.51
C SER A 209 8.81 -1.92 -3.35
N ASP A 210 8.85 -2.51 -2.16
CA ASP A 210 9.60 -3.74 -1.88
C ASP A 210 8.84 -5.02 -2.25
N LEU A 211 7.52 -4.94 -2.37
CA LEU A 211 6.63 -6.08 -2.58
C LEU A 211 6.32 -6.27 -4.07
N ILE A 212 7.38 -6.45 -4.85
CA ILE A 212 7.33 -6.66 -6.29
C ILE A 212 7.45 -8.15 -6.59
N LEU A 213 6.54 -8.66 -7.41
CA LEU A 213 6.54 -10.08 -7.77
C LEU A 213 7.64 -10.41 -8.78
N PRO A 214 8.09 -11.68 -8.86
CA PRO A 214 9.11 -12.10 -9.81
C PRO A 214 8.77 -11.71 -11.26
N GLY A 215 9.76 -11.16 -11.98
CA GLY A 215 9.61 -10.69 -13.36
C GLY A 215 9.25 -9.21 -13.49
N TYR A 216 8.96 -8.52 -12.40
CA TYR A 216 8.67 -7.08 -12.39
C TYR A 216 9.68 -6.31 -11.56
N HIS A 217 9.77 -4.99 -11.80
CA HIS A 217 10.69 -4.10 -11.10
C HIS A 217 9.97 -2.80 -10.75
N HIS A 218 10.11 -2.36 -9.50
CA HIS A 218 9.68 -1.04 -9.10
C HIS A 218 10.58 0.03 -9.72
N ILE A 219 9.98 1.12 -10.18
CA ILE A 219 10.68 2.29 -10.67
C ILE A 219 10.28 3.46 -9.78
N PRO A 220 11.19 3.96 -8.93
CA PRO A 220 10.90 5.14 -8.12
C PRO A 220 10.54 6.33 -9.00
N THR A 221 9.46 7.03 -8.67
CA THR A 221 9.00 8.20 -9.42
C THR A 221 10.09 9.28 -9.50
N LEU A 222 10.88 9.44 -8.44
CA LEU A 222 12.04 10.34 -8.38
C LEU A 222 13.14 10.03 -9.40
N SER A 223 13.19 8.81 -9.97
CA SER A 223 14.20 8.36 -10.91
C SER A 223 13.82 8.55 -12.38
N VAL A 224 12.60 9.01 -12.64
CA VAL A 224 12.04 9.09 -14.00
C VAL A 224 12.71 10.18 -14.82
N SER A 225 12.86 11.37 -14.23
CA SER A 225 13.51 12.53 -14.85
C SER A 225 13.96 13.55 -13.82
N ASP A 226 14.78 14.52 -14.24
CA ASP A 226 15.16 15.66 -13.37
C ASP A 226 13.95 16.50 -12.96
N ASP A 227 12.95 16.63 -13.83
CA ASP A 227 11.73 17.33 -13.51
C ASP A 227 10.90 16.55 -12.48
N ALA A 228 10.75 15.24 -12.65
CA ALA A 228 10.10 14.36 -11.67
C ALA A 228 10.78 14.47 -10.30
N ARG A 229 12.13 14.51 -10.27
CA ARG A 229 12.91 14.66 -9.04
C ARG A 229 12.64 15.98 -8.31
N ARG A 230 12.33 17.06 -9.04
CA ARG A 230 12.02 18.37 -8.45
C ARG A 230 10.58 18.51 -7.96
N ARG A 231 9.62 17.87 -8.64
CA ARG A 231 8.18 18.05 -8.32
C ARG A 231 7.58 16.96 -7.46
N THR A 232 8.34 15.93 -7.08
CA THR A 232 7.82 14.77 -6.36
C THR A 232 8.26 14.75 -4.90
N ALA A 233 7.29 14.55 -4.00
CA ALA A 233 7.51 14.07 -2.64
C ALA A 233 7.17 12.57 -2.60
N ALA A 234 8.17 11.72 -2.38
CA ALA A 234 7.97 10.27 -2.32
C ALA A 234 7.92 9.78 -0.87
N PHE A 235 6.99 8.88 -0.57
CA PHE A 235 6.73 8.36 0.78
C PHE A 235 6.93 6.85 0.83
N TYR A 236 7.63 6.37 1.84
CA TYR A 236 8.03 4.98 2.05
C TYR A 236 7.82 4.54 3.49
N ALA A 237 7.65 3.26 3.71
CA ALA A 237 7.64 2.69 5.06
C ALA A 237 7.96 1.19 5.03
N PRO A 238 8.58 0.62 6.07
CA PRO A 238 8.72 -0.83 6.22
C PRO A 238 7.40 -1.51 6.60
N SER A 239 6.33 -0.73 6.85
CA SER A 239 5.08 -1.22 7.45
C SER A 239 4.34 -2.24 6.60
N LYS A 240 4.35 -2.13 5.26
CA LYS A 240 3.74 -3.12 4.36
C LYS A 240 4.67 -4.28 4.06
N THR A 241 5.95 -3.98 3.88
CA THR A 241 6.99 -4.96 3.59
C THR A 241 7.18 -5.98 4.71
N PHE A 242 7.09 -5.53 5.97
CA PHE A 242 7.38 -6.35 7.16
C PHE A 242 6.22 -6.43 8.16
N SER A 243 5.01 -6.01 7.76
CA SER A 243 3.81 -6.01 8.62
C SER A 243 3.97 -5.23 9.94
N LEU A 244 4.50 -4.01 9.87
CA LEU A 244 4.82 -3.15 11.02
C LEU A 244 3.85 -1.96 11.17
N ALA A 245 2.65 -2.04 10.62
CA ALA A 245 1.70 -0.91 10.62
C ALA A 245 1.36 -0.40 12.04
N GLY A 246 1.34 -1.30 13.03
CA GLY A 246 1.09 -0.95 14.44
C GLY A 246 2.20 -0.12 15.10
N LEU A 247 3.40 -0.04 14.51
CA LEU A 247 4.51 0.77 15.00
C LEU A 247 4.53 2.20 14.44
N ILE A 248 3.75 2.48 13.40
CA ILE A 248 3.60 3.80 12.80
C ILE A 248 4.96 4.46 12.53
N GLY A 249 5.73 3.94 11.56
CA GLY A 249 7.02 4.50 11.17
C GLY A 249 7.09 4.59 9.65
N SER A 250 7.36 5.78 9.12
CA SER A 250 7.56 6.01 7.70
C SER A 250 8.52 7.17 7.47
N TYR A 251 8.87 7.40 6.23
CA TYR A 251 9.74 8.52 5.86
C TYR A 251 9.38 9.04 4.48
N HIS A 252 9.69 10.30 4.25
CA HIS A 252 9.68 10.87 2.92
C HIS A 252 11.09 10.95 2.34
N ILE A 253 11.17 10.99 1.02
CA ILE A 253 12.36 11.39 0.26
C ILE A 253 11.93 12.54 -0.64
N ILE A 254 12.48 13.73 -0.39
CA ILE A 254 12.18 14.95 -1.14
C ILE A 254 13.49 15.67 -1.47
N PRO A 255 14.06 15.46 -2.66
CA PRO A 255 15.32 16.08 -3.05
C PRO A 255 15.22 17.60 -3.24
N ASP A 256 14.09 18.11 -3.75
CA ASP A 256 13.90 19.55 -3.93
C ASP A 256 13.83 20.30 -2.60
N PRO A 257 14.75 21.26 -2.32
CA PRO A 257 14.81 21.93 -1.03
C PRO A 257 13.57 22.76 -0.71
N TRP A 258 12.94 23.39 -1.73
CA TRP A 258 11.77 24.22 -1.51
C TRP A 258 10.56 23.35 -1.12
N LEU A 259 10.35 22.25 -1.85
CA LEU A 259 9.25 21.31 -1.57
C LEU A 259 9.44 20.66 -0.20
N ARG A 260 10.66 20.19 0.09
CA ARG A 260 11.02 19.56 1.36
C ARG A 260 10.77 20.50 2.55
N ASP A 261 11.26 21.74 2.48
CA ASP A 261 11.09 22.73 3.55
C ASP A 261 9.61 22.97 3.86
N ARG A 262 8.75 23.06 2.83
CA ARG A 262 7.31 23.25 3.02
C ARG A 262 6.64 22.05 3.69
N VAL A 263 6.93 20.84 3.24
CA VAL A 263 6.35 19.62 3.81
C VAL A 263 6.81 19.41 5.25
N THR A 264 8.12 19.57 5.51
CA THR A 264 8.70 19.42 6.85
C THR A 264 8.10 20.43 7.82
N ARG A 265 8.04 21.71 7.46
CA ARG A 265 7.45 22.75 8.32
C ARG A 265 5.98 22.48 8.63
N GLN A 266 5.21 21.96 7.67
CA GLN A 266 3.83 21.60 7.92
C GLN A 266 3.73 20.43 8.91
N GLY A 267 4.58 19.42 8.80
CA GLY A 267 4.66 18.31 9.75
C GLY A 267 5.01 18.75 11.18
N ASP A 268 5.90 19.76 11.29
CA ASP A 268 6.36 20.27 12.58
C ASP A 268 5.35 21.15 13.31
N LEU A 269 4.38 21.74 12.60
CA LEU A 269 3.39 22.67 13.18
C LEU A 269 2.59 22.08 14.33
N SER A 270 2.27 20.80 14.27
CA SER A 270 1.43 20.12 15.27
C SER A 270 2.22 19.28 16.26
N HIS A 271 3.52 19.25 16.15
CA HIS A 271 4.43 18.40 16.95
C HIS A 271 4.08 16.89 16.95
N TYR A 272 3.19 16.44 16.05
CA TYR A 272 2.81 15.03 15.97
C TYR A 272 3.82 14.18 15.22
N ASN A 273 4.64 14.81 14.37
CA ASN A 273 5.56 14.12 13.47
C ASN A 273 6.90 13.78 14.15
N SER A 274 6.82 13.10 15.28
CA SER A 274 7.98 12.68 16.08
C SER A 274 8.17 11.17 16.04
N CYS A 275 9.39 10.72 15.76
CA CYS A 275 9.70 9.31 15.69
C CYS A 275 9.48 8.60 17.03
N ASN A 276 8.85 7.42 16.98
CA ASN A 276 8.80 6.48 18.08
C ASN A 276 10.09 5.65 18.10
N VAL A 277 10.72 5.54 19.27
CA VAL A 277 12.01 4.85 19.39
C VAL A 277 11.95 3.37 18.99
N LEU A 278 10.83 2.68 19.20
CA LEU A 278 10.67 1.28 18.77
C LEU A 278 10.49 1.19 17.25
N SER A 279 9.81 2.15 16.62
CA SER A 279 9.71 2.24 15.15
C SER A 279 11.07 2.41 14.50
N LEU A 280 11.93 3.26 15.10
CA LEU A 280 13.31 3.46 14.66
C LEU A 280 14.08 2.14 14.68
N HIS A 281 14.08 1.41 15.80
CA HIS A 281 14.81 0.15 15.91
C HIS A 281 14.19 -0.96 15.04
N ALA A 282 12.87 -0.95 14.85
CA ALA A 282 12.21 -1.85 13.92
C ALA A 282 12.65 -1.60 12.46
N LEU A 283 12.79 -0.34 12.05
CA LEU A 283 13.30 0.00 10.72
C LEU A 283 14.77 -0.43 10.55
N LEU A 284 15.61 -0.23 11.54
CA LEU A 284 17.01 -0.71 11.50
C LEU A 284 17.10 -2.23 11.32
N GLY A 285 16.26 -2.99 12.04
CA GLY A 285 16.16 -4.44 11.87
C GLY A 285 15.59 -4.85 10.53
N ALA A 286 14.58 -4.13 10.03
CA ALA A 286 13.95 -4.37 8.74
C ALA A 286 14.92 -4.14 7.56
N TYR A 287 15.69 -3.06 7.61
CA TYR A 287 16.62 -2.68 6.53
C TYR A 287 18.05 -3.22 6.74
N SER A 288 18.17 -4.28 7.54
CA SER A 288 19.40 -5.07 7.68
C SER A 288 19.53 -6.09 6.52
N ASP A 289 20.70 -6.72 6.42
CA ASP A 289 20.94 -7.78 5.44
C ASP A 289 20.05 -9.02 5.71
N GLU A 290 19.79 -9.33 6.98
CA GLU A 290 18.88 -10.41 7.37
C GLU A 290 17.41 -10.06 7.08
N GLY A 291 17.03 -8.78 7.23
CA GLY A 291 15.72 -8.31 6.82
C GLY A 291 15.52 -8.41 5.31
N ALA A 292 16.54 -8.08 4.53
CA ALA A 292 16.55 -8.27 3.08
C ALA A 292 16.37 -9.75 2.70
N GLN A 293 17.07 -10.67 3.37
CA GLN A 293 16.94 -12.13 3.15
C GLN A 293 15.51 -12.61 3.47
N TRP A 294 14.91 -12.13 4.56
CA TRP A 294 13.53 -12.47 4.91
C TRP A 294 12.55 -12.03 3.81
N LEU A 295 12.71 -10.83 3.30
CA LEU A 295 11.88 -10.31 2.20
C LEU A 295 12.07 -11.13 0.92
N ASP A 296 13.31 -11.50 0.60
CA ASP A 296 13.62 -12.31 -0.60
C ASP A 296 13.01 -13.71 -0.53
N GLU A 297 12.85 -14.30 0.69
CA GLU A 297 12.11 -15.55 0.89
C GLU A 297 10.58 -15.34 0.91
N LEU A 298 10.08 -14.19 1.37
CA LEU A 298 8.64 -13.88 1.38
C LEU A 298 8.07 -13.72 -0.03
N ARG A 299 8.78 -13.01 -0.92
CA ARG A 299 8.28 -12.66 -2.26
C ARG A 299 7.84 -13.89 -3.09
N PRO A 300 8.59 -15.01 -3.17
CA PRO A 300 8.11 -16.23 -3.78
C PRO A 300 6.85 -16.81 -3.15
N VAL A 301 6.72 -16.78 -1.81
CA VAL A 301 5.52 -17.26 -1.10
C VAL A 301 4.29 -16.45 -1.52
N LEU A 302 4.41 -15.13 -1.60
CA LEU A 302 3.34 -14.26 -2.07
C LEU A 302 2.99 -14.53 -3.54
N ALA A 303 4.00 -14.72 -4.40
CA ALA A 303 3.79 -15.04 -5.81
C ALA A 303 3.04 -16.37 -6.00
N ASP A 304 3.38 -17.39 -5.21
CA ASP A 304 2.70 -18.69 -5.24
C ASP A 304 1.25 -18.58 -4.76
N ASN A 305 0.99 -17.82 -3.69
CA ASN A 305 -0.36 -17.57 -3.21
C ASN A 305 -1.21 -16.82 -4.25
N ILE A 306 -0.64 -15.80 -4.88
CA ILE A 306 -1.32 -15.00 -5.91
C ILE A 306 -1.65 -15.89 -7.13
N ARG A 307 -0.69 -16.68 -7.60
CA ARG A 307 -0.90 -17.60 -8.72
C ARG A 307 -2.02 -18.58 -8.39
N TYR A 308 -1.94 -19.24 -7.23
CA TYR A 308 -2.97 -20.18 -6.78
C TYR A 308 -4.37 -19.54 -6.76
N ALA A 309 -4.50 -18.34 -6.18
CA ALA A 309 -5.78 -17.65 -6.08
C ALA A 309 -6.32 -17.26 -7.47
N CYS A 310 -5.49 -16.76 -8.38
CA CYS A 310 -5.88 -16.43 -9.74
C CYS A 310 -6.35 -17.67 -10.53
N ASP A 311 -5.59 -18.77 -10.45
CA ASP A 311 -5.94 -20.04 -11.11
C ASP A 311 -7.24 -20.62 -10.55
N PHE A 312 -7.42 -20.56 -9.23
CA PHE A 312 -8.64 -21.03 -8.57
C PHE A 312 -9.87 -20.21 -8.99
N ILE A 313 -9.75 -18.88 -9.00
CA ILE A 313 -10.84 -17.99 -9.43
C ILE A 313 -11.22 -18.28 -10.89
N ALA A 314 -10.23 -18.38 -11.78
CA ALA A 314 -10.47 -18.67 -13.19
C ALA A 314 -11.18 -20.02 -13.40
N ALA A 315 -10.89 -21.02 -12.56
CA ALA A 315 -11.47 -22.36 -12.66
C ALA A 315 -12.87 -22.47 -12.02
N HIS A 316 -13.16 -21.70 -10.96
CA HIS A 316 -14.30 -21.94 -10.08
C HIS A 316 -15.27 -20.77 -9.91
N PHE A 317 -14.89 -19.54 -10.32
CA PHE A 317 -15.76 -18.36 -10.19
C PHE A 317 -16.03 -17.75 -11.58
N PRO A 318 -16.79 -18.43 -12.44
CA PRO A 318 -17.08 -17.95 -13.80
C PRO A 318 -17.77 -16.58 -13.72
N GLY A 319 -17.33 -15.63 -14.55
CA GLY A 319 -17.83 -14.25 -14.53
C GLY A 319 -17.06 -13.30 -13.62
N VAL A 320 -16.24 -13.78 -12.67
CA VAL A 320 -15.31 -12.94 -11.90
C VAL A 320 -14.04 -12.69 -12.71
N GLN A 321 -13.66 -11.41 -12.85
CA GLN A 321 -12.46 -11.04 -13.57
C GLN A 321 -11.36 -10.58 -12.60
N VAL A 322 -10.15 -11.02 -12.84
CA VAL A 322 -8.98 -10.61 -12.06
C VAL A 322 -7.79 -10.41 -12.99
N MET A 323 -7.10 -9.28 -12.84
CA MET A 323 -5.76 -9.13 -13.40
C MET A 323 -4.76 -9.68 -12.37
N GLN A 324 -3.88 -10.56 -12.79
CA GLN A 324 -2.80 -11.02 -11.91
C GLN A 324 -1.97 -9.81 -11.47
N PRO A 325 -1.85 -9.52 -10.18
CA PRO A 325 -1.05 -8.40 -9.70
C PRO A 325 0.43 -8.62 -10.01
N GLN A 326 1.14 -7.52 -10.17
CA GLN A 326 2.58 -7.47 -10.47
C GLN A 326 3.40 -7.10 -9.23
N GLY A 327 2.73 -6.53 -8.25
CA GLY A 327 3.26 -6.17 -6.95
C GLY A 327 2.16 -6.14 -5.89
N THR A 328 2.51 -5.81 -4.67
CA THR A 328 1.68 -5.93 -3.46
C THR A 328 1.37 -7.38 -3.11
N TYR A 329 0.54 -7.59 -2.09
CA TYR A 329 -0.10 -8.88 -1.79
C TYR A 329 -1.64 -8.77 -1.87
N MET A 330 -2.13 -7.79 -2.63
CA MET A 330 -3.55 -7.56 -2.82
C MET A 330 -4.01 -8.13 -4.16
N LEU A 331 -5.16 -8.77 -4.14
CA LEU A 331 -5.88 -9.21 -5.31
C LEU A 331 -7.16 -8.38 -5.44
N PHE A 332 -7.42 -7.80 -6.61
CA PHE A 332 -8.59 -6.97 -6.87
C PHE A 332 -9.48 -7.65 -7.92
N LEU A 333 -10.69 -8.05 -7.49
CA LEU A 333 -11.63 -8.81 -8.27
C LEU A 333 -12.74 -7.88 -8.77
N ASP A 334 -13.08 -7.98 -10.05
CA ASP A 334 -14.28 -7.41 -10.65
C ASP A 334 -15.36 -8.50 -10.67
N CYS A 335 -16.40 -8.30 -9.89
CA CYS A 335 -17.50 -9.24 -9.74
C CYS A 335 -18.74 -8.85 -10.57
N THR A 336 -18.67 -7.78 -11.37
CA THR A 336 -19.81 -7.19 -12.09
C THR A 336 -20.62 -8.23 -12.88
N ALA A 337 -19.96 -9.02 -13.74
CA ALA A 337 -20.64 -9.99 -14.58
C ALA A 337 -21.24 -11.13 -13.74
N TRP A 338 -20.52 -11.60 -12.72
CA TRP A 338 -21.02 -12.64 -11.81
C TRP A 338 -22.26 -12.18 -11.05
N LEU A 339 -22.24 -10.95 -10.50
CA LEU A 339 -23.38 -10.37 -9.76
C LEU A 339 -24.61 -10.22 -10.65
N GLN A 340 -24.42 -9.78 -11.91
CA GLN A 340 -25.52 -9.67 -12.89
C GLN A 340 -26.12 -11.02 -13.24
N GLU A 341 -25.31 -12.04 -13.49
CA GLU A 341 -25.74 -13.39 -13.82
C GLU A 341 -26.56 -14.03 -12.68
N HIS A 342 -26.12 -13.79 -11.43
CA HIS A 342 -26.77 -14.36 -10.24
C HIS A 342 -27.86 -13.46 -9.64
N HIS A 343 -28.16 -12.31 -10.27
CA HIS A 343 -29.12 -11.32 -9.76
C HIS A 343 -28.89 -10.93 -8.31
N MET A 344 -27.61 -10.72 -7.94
CA MET A 344 -27.15 -10.47 -6.58
C MET A 344 -26.49 -9.10 -6.48
N THR A 345 -26.57 -8.48 -5.31
CA THR A 345 -25.82 -7.29 -4.96
C THR A 345 -24.43 -7.65 -4.40
N LEU A 346 -23.49 -6.72 -4.45
CA LEU A 346 -22.18 -6.92 -3.83
C LEU A 346 -22.32 -7.20 -2.32
N LEU A 347 -23.17 -6.47 -1.62
CA LEU A 347 -23.43 -6.66 -0.18
C LEU A 347 -23.87 -8.11 0.14
N GLU A 348 -24.76 -8.68 -0.65
CA GLU A 348 -25.20 -10.07 -0.45
C GLU A 348 -24.04 -11.06 -0.64
N LEU A 349 -23.17 -10.83 -1.63
CA LEU A 349 -21.97 -11.64 -1.84
C LEU A 349 -20.98 -11.51 -0.67
N GLU A 350 -20.78 -10.31 -0.17
CA GLU A 350 -19.92 -10.03 0.98
C GLU A 350 -20.44 -10.67 2.26
N GLU A 351 -21.75 -10.61 2.53
CA GLU A 351 -22.36 -11.31 3.65
C GLU A 351 -22.22 -12.84 3.53
N ARG A 352 -22.32 -13.42 2.32
CA ARG A 352 -22.08 -14.85 2.11
C ARG A 352 -20.63 -15.21 2.46
N GLY A 353 -19.65 -14.45 1.98
CA GLY A 353 -18.25 -14.63 2.32
C GLY A 353 -18.01 -14.53 3.82
N ALA A 354 -18.56 -13.49 4.45
CA ALA A 354 -18.45 -13.27 5.89
C ALA A 354 -19.08 -14.42 6.70
N ARG A 355 -20.26 -14.93 6.34
CA ARG A 355 -20.90 -16.11 6.98
C ARG A 355 -20.05 -17.37 6.82
N ALA A 356 -19.34 -17.51 5.69
CA ALA A 356 -18.38 -18.59 5.47
C ALA A 356 -17.07 -18.38 6.29
N GLY A 357 -16.93 -17.26 6.98
CA GLY A 357 -15.77 -16.91 7.77
C GLY A 357 -14.60 -16.34 6.96
N VAL A 358 -14.81 -15.94 5.71
CA VAL A 358 -13.81 -15.26 4.88
C VAL A 358 -14.19 -13.78 4.77
N ILE A 359 -13.33 -12.90 5.23
CA ILE A 359 -13.60 -11.46 5.30
C ILE A 359 -12.67 -10.73 4.33
N TRP A 360 -13.25 -10.03 3.36
CA TRP A 360 -12.55 -9.21 2.37
C TRP A 360 -12.97 -7.74 2.44
N GLN A 361 -12.38 -6.89 1.61
CA GLN A 361 -12.68 -5.47 1.57
C GLN A 361 -13.58 -5.12 0.38
N ASP A 362 -14.67 -4.40 0.65
CA ASP A 362 -15.55 -3.80 -0.34
C ASP A 362 -14.77 -2.88 -1.28
N GLY A 363 -14.91 -3.11 -2.58
CA GLY A 363 -14.27 -2.32 -3.62
C GLY A 363 -14.93 -0.96 -3.85
N ALA A 364 -16.18 -0.76 -3.46
CA ALA A 364 -16.84 0.55 -3.53
C ALA A 364 -16.08 1.61 -2.70
N ALA A 365 -15.44 1.18 -1.61
CA ALA A 365 -14.57 2.03 -0.80
C ALA A 365 -13.34 2.57 -1.57
N PHE A 366 -12.97 1.91 -2.68
CA PHE A 366 -11.91 2.36 -3.58
C PHE A 366 -12.44 3.16 -4.78
N ALA A 367 -13.69 3.60 -4.73
CA ALA A 367 -14.43 4.22 -5.85
C ALA A 367 -14.53 3.30 -7.09
N TRP A 368 -14.67 1.98 -6.86
CA TRP A 368 -14.86 0.98 -7.90
C TRP A 368 -15.94 -0.03 -7.47
N PRO A 369 -17.21 0.25 -7.75
CA PRO A 369 -18.32 -0.60 -7.34
C PRO A 369 -18.24 -2.01 -7.96
N ASP A 370 -18.97 -2.95 -7.38
CA ASP A 370 -19.04 -4.34 -7.82
C ASP A 370 -17.69 -5.08 -7.82
N SER A 371 -16.76 -4.65 -6.98
CA SER A 371 -15.43 -5.23 -6.85
C SER A 371 -15.07 -5.56 -5.41
N ILE A 372 -14.08 -6.43 -5.23
CA ILE A 372 -13.60 -6.91 -3.95
C ILE A 372 -12.07 -6.85 -3.93
N ARG A 373 -11.48 -6.40 -2.82
CA ARG A 373 -10.04 -6.52 -2.59
C ARG A 373 -9.76 -7.60 -1.55
N MET A 374 -8.88 -8.53 -1.87
CA MET A 374 -8.43 -9.62 -0.99
C MET A 374 -6.96 -9.48 -0.65
N ASN A 375 -6.60 -9.71 0.62
CA ASN A 375 -5.23 -9.83 1.11
C ASN A 375 -4.78 -11.30 1.02
N LEU A 376 -3.66 -11.57 0.33
CA LEU A 376 -3.10 -12.91 0.12
C LEU A 376 -1.82 -13.17 0.94
N ALA A 377 -1.45 -12.28 1.87
CA ALA A 377 -0.28 -12.44 2.74
C ALA A 377 -0.61 -13.27 3.99
N LEU A 378 -0.94 -14.55 3.75
CA LEU A 378 -1.29 -15.53 4.78
C LEU A 378 -0.69 -16.90 4.43
N PRO A 379 -0.54 -17.83 5.40
CA PRO A 379 -0.08 -19.18 5.13
C PRO A 379 -0.91 -19.87 4.05
N HIS A 380 -0.25 -20.55 3.12
CA HIS A 380 -0.90 -21.16 1.95
C HIS A 380 -2.07 -22.08 2.33
N SER A 381 -1.95 -22.84 3.43
CA SER A 381 -3.04 -23.69 3.94
C SER A 381 -4.33 -22.91 4.25
N ARG A 382 -4.17 -21.70 4.79
CA ARG A 382 -5.32 -20.82 5.09
C ARG A 382 -5.91 -20.21 3.81
N LEU A 383 -5.07 -19.92 2.81
CA LEU A 383 -5.56 -19.48 1.51
C LEU A 383 -6.39 -20.57 0.82
N VAL A 384 -5.88 -21.80 0.79
CA VAL A 384 -6.62 -22.95 0.23
C VAL A 384 -7.98 -23.12 0.91
N GLU A 385 -7.99 -23.07 2.24
CA GLU A 385 -9.23 -23.16 3.03
C GLU A 385 -10.19 -22.00 2.71
N ALA A 386 -9.69 -20.77 2.60
CA ALA A 386 -10.52 -19.60 2.26
C ALA A 386 -11.17 -19.76 0.89
N MET A 387 -10.40 -20.13 -0.13
CA MET A 387 -10.89 -20.27 -1.50
C MET A 387 -11.95 -21.38 -1.61
N GLU A 388 -11.78 -22.51 -0.92
CA GLU A 388 -12.76 -23.58 -0.87
C GLU A 388 -14.05 -23.15 -0.13
N ARG A 389 -13.96 -22.43 0.98
CA ARG A 389 -15.13 -21.88 1.68
C ARG A 389 -15.90 -20.92 0.77
N LEU A 390 -15.21 -20.06 0.04
CA LEU A 390 -15.84 -19.14 -0.92
C LEU A 390 -16.52 -19.88 -2.05
N ARG A 391 -15.91 -20.92 -2.61
CA ARG A 391 -16.47 -21.73 -3.67
C ARG A 391 -17.77 -22.40 -3.24
N VAL A 392 -17.83 -22.92 -2.02
CA VAL A 392 -18.99 -23.69 -1.52
C VAL A 392 -20.12 -22.79 -1.02
N HIS A 393 -19.80 -21.59 -0.48
CA HIS A 393 -20.78 -20.80 0.27
C HIS A 393 -21.02 -19.38 -0.27
N ALA A 394 -20.13 -18.84 -1.09
CA ALA A 394 -20.27 -17.48 -1.60
C ALA A 394 -20.51 -17.44 -3.12
N PHE A 395 -19.64 -18.06 -3.89
CA PHE A 395 -19.71 -18.11 -5.36
C PHE A 395 -20.37 -19.41 -5.86
N CYS A 396 -21.54 -19.76 -5.34
CA CYS A 396 -22.29 -20.97 -5.71
C CYS A 396 -23.68 -20.63 -6.26
#